data_6a213d5078fa394d6e5c83d003445926
#
_entry.id   6a213d5078fa394d6e5c83d003445926
#
_cell.length_a   1.000
_cell.length_b   1.000
_cell.length_c   1.000
_cell.angle_alpha   90.00
_cell.angle_beta   90.00
_cell.angle_gamma   90.00
#
_symmetry.space_group_name_H-M   'P 1'
#
loop_
_entity.id
_entity.type
_entity.pdbx_description
1 polymer ?
#
loop_
_entity_poly.entity_id
_entity_poly.type
_entity_poly.pdbx_seq_one_letter_code
_entity_poly.pdbx_strand_id
1 'polypeptide(L)'
;STVSKHYVFRLTPHMKKRKFKISDIIFVVFIVLLLIPQTRTPIQVAVNKLKVAVWSPSLEDANDQDQVAPFQYAVTDLQGASRNVAVSEGKVTFISYWATWCPPCIAELPGIQELYKDYGDKVNFLLLTQEVPDKVERFVRKKGYELPIYFPQMQTPAILQENSIPTNYVIDAQG
;
A
#
# COMPACT_ATOMS: atom_id res chain seq x y z
N SER A 1 -31.81 74.08 -26.07
CA SER A 1 -32.39 73.15 -25.09
C SER A 1 -32.28 71.74 -25.63
N THR A 2 -31.23 71.03 -25.12
CA THR A 2 -30.91 69.66 -25.53
C THR A 2 -31.36 68.70 -24.40
N VAL A 3 -32.38 67.93 -24.67
CA VAL A 3 -32.90 66.91 -23.74
C VAL A 3 -32.05 65.62 -23.82
N SER A 4 -31.28 65.40 -22.78
CA SER A 4 -30.52 64.16 -22.64
C SER A 4 -31.45 63.03 -22.26
N LYS A 5 -31.57 62.00 -23.13
CA LYS A 5 -32.29 60.74 -22.85
C LYS A 5 -31.35 59.81 -22.07
N HIS A 6 -31.61 59.64 -20.78
CA HIS A 6 -30.97 58.61 -19.97
C HIS A 6 -31.59 57.22 -20.27
N TYR A 7 -30.82 56.38 -20.92
CA TYR A 7 -31.20 54.94 -21.07
C TYR A 7 -30.83 54.20 -19.80
N VAL A 8 -31.83 53.86 -19.00
CA VAL A 8 -31.63 52.96 -17.86
C VAL A 8 -31.69 51.53 -18.39
N PHE A 9 -30.52 50.91 -18.49
CA PHE A 9 -30.39 49.49 -18.85
C PHE A 9 -30.72 48.63 -17.63
N ARG A 10 -31.94 48.12 -17.59
CA ARG A 10 -32.42 47.23 -16.52
C ARG A 10 -31.98 45.80 -16.82
N LEU A 11 -30.84 45.36 -16.22
CA LEU A 11 -30.41 43.99 -16.22
C LEU A 11 -31.33 43.16 -15.30
N THR A 12 -32.29 42.49 -15.85
CA THR A 12 -33.03 41.45 -15.14
C THR A 12 -32.30 40.13 -15.33
N PRO A 13 -31.74 39.51 -14.28
CA PRO A 13 -31.16 38.18 -14.41
C PRO A 13 -32.31 37.19 -14.61
N HIS A 14 -32.43 36.67 -15.80
CA HIS A 14 -33.34 35.60 -16.11
C HIS A 14 -32.76 34.29 -15.56
N MET A 15 -32.92 34.06 -14.27
CA MET A 15 -32.56 32.77 -13.62
C MET A 15 -33.53 31.69 -14.09
N LYS A 16 -33.15 30.98 -15.14
CA LYS A 16 -33.83 29.80 -15.63
C LYS A 16 -33.73 28.72 -14.54
N LYS A 17 -34.82 28.48 -13.77
CA LYS A 17 -34.90 27.41 -12.78
C LYS A 17 -34.69 26.09 -13.51
N ARG A 18 -33.46 25.54 -13.41
CA ARG A 18 -33.14 24.19 -13.88
C ARG A 18 -33.96 23.22 -13.02
N LYS A 19 -34.87 22.50 -13.64
CA LYS A 19 -35.56 21.37 -12.97
C LYS A 19 -34.52 20.30 -12.72
N PHE A 20 -34.20 20.04 -11.45
CA PHE A 20 -33.32 18.96 -11.06
C PHE A 20 -33.94 17.64 -11.56
N LYS A 21 -33.23 16.94 -12.42
CA LYS A 21 -33.63 15.60 -12.86
C LYS A 21 -33.25 14.60 -11.77
N ILE A 22 -34.02 13.52 -11.67
CA ILE A 22 -33.72 12.41 -10.74
C ILE A 22 -32.25 11.92 -10.93
N SER A 23 -31.77 11.95 -12.17
CA SER A 23 -30.39 11.63 -12.52
C SER A 23 -29.35 12.54 -11.83
N ASP A 24 -29.67 13.84 -11.65
CA ASP A 24 -28.76 14.78 -10.99
C ASP A 24 -28.68 14.49 -9.48
N ILE A 25 -29.80 14.09 -8.89
CA ILE A 25 -29.87 13.68 -7.47
C ILE A 25 -29.09 12.39 -7.26
N ILE A 26 -29.26 11.38 -8.12
CA ILE A 26 -28.50 10.11 -8.06
C ILE A 26 -27.00 10.38 -8.19
N PHE A 27 -26.59 11.26 -9.11
CA PHE A 27 -25.19 11.63 -9.31
C PHE A 27 -24.62 12.33 -8.08
N VAL A 28 -25.33 13.28 -7.48
CA VAL A 28 -24.90 13.98 -6.25
C VAL A 28 -24.79 13.00 -5.08
N VAL A 29 -25.77 12.12 -4.88
CA VAL A 29 -25.74 11.07 -3.85
C VAL A 29 -24.53 10.15 -4.05
N PHE A 30 -24.27 9.74 -5.29
CA PHE A 30 -23.11 8.92 -5.63
C PHE A 30 -21.79 9.61 -5.29
N ILE A 31 -21.64 10.90 -5.64
CA ILE A 31 -20.46 11.70 -5.29
C ILE A 31 -20.30 11.83 -3.76
N VAL A 32 -21.39 12.11 -3.03
CA VAL A 32 -21.36 12.21 -1.57
C VAL A 32 -20.95 10.89 -0.93
N LEU A 33 -21.47 9.77 -1.40
CA LEU A 33 -21.07 8.43 -0.95
C LEU A 33 -19.58 8.14 -1.18
N LEU A 34 -19.02 8.62 -2.30
CA LEU A 34 -17.57 8.49 -2.57
C LEU A 34 -16.70 9.39 -1.69
N LEU A 35 -17.24 10.49 -1.18
CA LEU A 35 -16.52 11.42 -0.30
C LEU A 35 -16.52 10.98 1.17
N ILE A 36 -17.42 10.09 1.57
CA ILE A 36 -17.49 9.58 2.94
C ILE A 36 -16.38 8.52 3.13
N PRO A 37 -15.40 8.72 4.05
CA PRO A 37 -14.29 7.78 4.25
C PRO A 37 -14.72 6.35 4.59
N GLN A 38 -15.84 6.20 5.31
CA GLN A 38 -16.38 4.90 5.73
C GLN A 38 -16.89 4.03 4.58
N THR A 39 -17.32 4.64 3.47
CA THR A 39 -17.80 3.92 2.28
C THR A 39 -16.68 3.58 1.30
N ARG A 40 -15.58 4.30 1.35
CA ARG A 40 -14.40 4.04 0.50
C ARG A 40 -13.78 2.67 0.74
N THR A 41 -13.60 2.30 2.00
CA THR A 41 -12.91 1.05 2.37
C THR A 41 -13.62 -0.20 1.84
N PRO A 42 -14.93 -0.42 2.04
CA PRO A 42 -15.60 -1.60 1.52
C PRO A 42 -15.66 -1.63 -0.01
N ILE A 43 -15.80 -0.46 -0.67
CA ILE A 43 -15.80 -0.36 -2.12
C ILE A 43 -14.41 -0.72 -2.68
N GLN A 44 -13.34 -0.20 -2.09
CA GLN A 44 -11.97 -0.54 -2.49
C GLN A 44 -11.66 -2.02 -2.30
N VAL A 45 -12.10 -2.60 -1.18
CA VAL A 45 -11.93 -4.05 -0.92
C VAL A 45 -12.70 -4.88 -1.95
N ALA A 46 -13.94 -4.51 -2.27
CA ALA A 46 -14.73 -5.21 -3.28
C ALA A 46 -14.10 -5.11 -4.68
N VAL A 47 -13.65 -3.91 -5.08
CA VAL A 47 -12.97 -3.67 -6.36
C VAL A 47 -11.63 -4.42 -6.42
N ASN A 48 -10.87 -4.45 -5.33
CA ASN A 48 -9.61 -5.18 -5.28
C ASN A 48 -9.84 -6.70 -5.31
N LYS A 49 -10.84 -7.23 -4.59
CA LYS A 49 -11.22 -8.65 -4.69
C LYS A 49 -11.62 -9.01 -6.12
N LEU A 50 -12.37 -8.15 -6.79
CA LEU A 50 -12.76 -8.38 -8.18
C LEU A 50 -11.54 -8.32 -9.12
N LYS A 51 -10.63 -7.36 -8.92
CA LYS A 51 -9.37 -7.29 -9.68
C LYS A 51 -8.54 -8.55 -9.50
N VAL A 52 -8.35 -9.02 -8.27
CA VAL A 52 -7.59 -10.26 -8.00
C VAL A 52 -8.29 -11.48 -8.58
N ALA A 53 -9.62 -11.55 -8.56
CA ALA A 53 -10.37 -12.67 -9.15
C ALA A 53 -10.30 -12.70 -10.68
N VAL A 54 -10.21 -11.51 -11.33
CA VAL A 54 -10.17 -11.40 -12.80
C VAL A 54 -8.73 -11.35 -13.31
N TRP A 55 -7.80 -10.84 -12.51
CA TRP A 55 -6.39 -10.62 -12.85
C TRP A 55 -5.51 -11.14 -11.71
N SER A 56 -5.58 -12.45 -11.45
CA SER A 56 -4.55 -13.07 -10.62
C SER A 56 -3.22 -12.94 -11.35
N PRO A 57 -2.18 -12.33 -10.75
CA PRO A 57 -0.85 -12.45 -11.31
C PRO A 57 -0.54 -13.95 -11.36
N SER A 58 -0.35 -14.48 -12.55
CA SER A 58 0.23 -15.81 -12.72
C SER A 58 1.64 -15.76 -12.11
N LEU A 59 2.00 -16.79 -11.39
CA LEU A 59 3.41 -17.02 -11.08
C LEU A 59 4.16 -16.99 -12.42
N GLU A 60 5.30 -16.33 -12.46
CA GLU A 60 6.20 -16.40 -13.59
C GLU A 60 6.52 -17.88 -13.88
N ASP A 61 6.65 -18.21 -15.18
CA ASP A 61 7.02 -19.57 -15.55
C ASP A 61 8.33 -19.95 -14.84
N ALA A 62 8.42 -21.19 -14.35
CA ALA A 62 9.58 -21.66 -13.56
C ALA A 62 10.93 -21.44 -14.27
N ASN A 63 10.92 -21.25 -15.60
CA ASN A 63 12.11 -20.96 -16.40
C ASN A 63 12.52 -19.47 -16.36
N ASP A 64 11.60 -18.56 -15.96
CA ASP A 64 11.83 -17.12 -15.91
C ASP A 64 12.05 -16.64 -14.47
N GLN A 65 11.97 -17.56 -13.49
CA GLN A 65 12.23 -17.24 -12.08
C GLN A 65 13.73 -17.15 -11.82
N ASP A 66 14.12 -16.08 -11.15
CA ASP A 66 15.48 -15.91 -10.66
C ASP A 66 15.77 -16.86 -9.49
N GLN A 67 16.95 -17.45 -9.47
CA GLN A 67 17.36 -18.37 -8.39
C GLN A 67 18.18 -17.59 -7.35
N VAL A 68 17.75 -17.65 -6.09
CA VAL A 68 18.43 -17.06 -4.96
C VAL A 68 19.26 -18.11 -4.24
N ALA A 69 20.60 -18.03 -4.34
CA ALA A 69 21.47 -18.93 -3.62
C ALA A 69 21.25 -18.84 -2.09
N PRO A 70 21.34 -19.93 -1.35
CA PRO A 70 21.19 -19.92 0.11
C PRO A 70 22.13 -18.95 0.80
N PHE A 71 21.63 -18.13 1.70
CA PHE A 71 22.44 -17.22 2.51
C PHE A 71 21.79 -16.89 3.86
N GLN A 72 22.60 -16.38 4.78
CA GLN A 72 22.13 -15.88 6.07
C GLN A 72 21.98 -14.36 6.00
N TYR A 73 20.76 -13.86 6.15
CA TYR A 73 20.50 -12.43 6.17
C TYR A 73 20.76 -11.87 7.57
N ALA A 74 21.85 -11.15 7.75
CA ALA A 74 22.18 -10.48 9.01
C ALA A 74 21.30 -9.23 9.18
N VAL A 75 20.51 -9.17 10.24
CA VAL A 75 19.57 -8.10 10.55
C VAL A 75 19.56 -7.78 12.03
N THR A 76 19.05 -6.60 12.38
CA THR A 76 18.76 -6.21 13.77
C THR A 76 17.25 -5.98 13.89
N ASP A 77 16.62 -6.47 14.96
CA ASP A 77 15.21 -6.22 15.22
C ASP A 77 14.97 -4.85 15.89
N LEU A 78 13.70 -4.49 16.13
CA LEU A 78 13.31 -3.23 16.79
C LEU A 78 13.87 -3.08 18.20
N GLN A 79 14.20 -4.18 18.87
CA GLN A 79 14.79 -4.20 20.22
C GLN A 79 16.31 -4.12 20.20
N GLY A 80 16.93 -4.03 19.01
CA GLY A 80 18.39 -3.98 18.82
C GLY A 80 19.09 -5.34 18.89
N ALA A 81 18.33 -6.45 18.93
CA ALA A 81 18.92 -7.77 18.93
C ALA A 81 19.33 -8.19 17.51
N SER A 82 20.59 -8.59 17.36
CA SER A 82 21.11 -9.12 16.08
C SER A 82 20.57 -10.52 15.83
N ARG A 83 20.18 -10.77 14.58
CA ARG A 83 19.66 -12.05 14.10
C ARG A 83 20.22 -12.39 12.74
N ASN A 84 20.39 -13.68 12.49
CA ASN A 84 20.65 -14.22 11.15
C ASN A 84 19.42 -15.01 10.72
N VAL A 85 18.81 -14.64 9.60
CA VAL A 85 17.66 -15.31 9.02
C VAL A 85 18.10 -16.09 7.80
N ALA A 86 17.88 -17.40 7.83
CA ALA A 86 18.18 -18.27 6.69
C ALA A 86 17.21 -17.99 5.54
N VAL A 87 17.73 -17.72 4.36
CA VAL A 87 16.99 -17.51 3.11
C VAL A 87 17.35 -18.62 2.15
N SER A 88 16.36 -19.21 1.48
CA SER A 88 16.52 -20.37 0.56
C SER A 88 17.11 -21.63 1.25
N GLU A 89 16.83 -21.80 2.53
CA GLU A 89 17.33 -22.93 3.33
C GLU A 89 16.16 -23.76 3.93
N GLY A 90 15.32 -24.31 3.06
CA GLY A 90 14.23 -25.22 3.45
C GLY A 90 12.98 -24.55 4.01
N LYS A 91 12.92 -23.21 4.03
CA LYS A 91 11.75 -22.45 4.48
C LYS A 91 11.47 -21.29 3.52
N VAL A 92 10.21 -21.14 3.14
CA VAL A 92 9.77 -19.99 2.34
C VAL A 92 10.10 -18.69 3.08
N THR A 93 10.58 -17.68 2.35
CA THR A 93 10.90 -16.37 2.91
C THR A 93 10.13 -15.29 2.18
N PHE A 94 9.40 -14.47 2.94
CA PHE A 94 8.75 -13.24 2.45
C PHE A 94 9.61 -12.04 2.86
N ILE A 95 10.08 -11.29 1.87
CA ILE A 95 10.85 -10.06 2.09
C ILE A 95 10.03 -8.89 1.60
N SER A 96 9.87 -7.85 2.44
CA SER A 96 9.20 -6.60 2.07
C SER A 96 10.10 -5.41 2.38
N TYR A 97 10.43 -4.62 1.38
CA TYR A 97 11.14 -3.34 1.53
C TYR A 97 10.12 -2.20 1.65
N TRP A 98 10.19 -1.47 2.75
CA TRP A 98 9.20 -0.47 3.07
C TRP A 98 9.76 0.72 3.87
N ALA A 99 8.95 1.78 4.04
CA ALA A 99 9.27 2.90 4.92
C ALA A 99 8.00 3.56 5.49
N THR A 100 8.15 4.23 6.63
CA THR A 100 7.03 4.94 7.31
C THR A 100 6.51 6.16 6.55
N TRP A 101 7.29 6.69 5.62
CA TRP A 101 6.95 7.83 4.76
C TRP A 101 6.40 7.41 3.38
N CYS A 102 6.29 6.11 3.11
CA CYS A 102 5.83 5.55 1.83
C CYS A 102 4.33 5.20 1.91
N PRO A 103 3.41 6.01 1.36
CA PRO A 103 1.98 5.76 1.47
C PRO A 103 1.51 4.41 0.90
N PRO A 104 1.99 3.94 -0.28
CA PRO A 104 1.62 2.62 -0.76
C PRO A 104 2.13 1.50 0.14
N CYS A 105 3.34 1.62 0.72
CA CYS A 105 3.85 0.65 1.69
C CYS A 105 2.92 0.53 2.91
N ILE A 106 2.50 1.68 3.47
CA ILE A 106 1.58 1.72 4.62
C ILE A 106 0.23 1.08 4.29
N ALA A 107 -0.22 1.19 3.04
CA ALA A 107 -1.49 0.60 2.61
C ALA A 107 -1.43 -0.93 2.55
N GLU A 108 -0.25 -1.54 2.36
CA GLU A 108 -0.04 -2.99 2.32
C GLU A 108 0.11 -3.61 3.72
N LEU A 109 0.62 -2.87 4.71
CA LEU A 109 0.93 -3.42 6.04
C LEU A 109 -0.23 -4.15 6.73
N PRO A 110 -1.50 -3.73 6.65
CA PRO A 110 -2.60 -4.50 7.22
C PRO A 110 -2.73 -5.89 6.63
N GLY A 111 -2.61 -6.02 5.30
CA GLY A 111 -2.63 -7.31 4.62
C GLY A 111 -1.42 -8.18 4.96
N ILE A 112 -0.23 -7.59 5.07
CA ILE A 112 0.99 -8.29 5.49
C ILE A 112 0.84 -8.78 6.95
N GLN A 113 0.19 -8.00 7.82
CA GLN A 113 -0.07 -8.44 9.20
C GLN A 113 -1.03 -9.63 9.27
N GLU A 114 -2.07 -9.66 8.45
CA GLU A 114 -2.96 -10.83 8.35
C GLU A 114 -2.18 -12.04 7.86
N LEU A 115 -1.37 -11.87 6.80
CA LEU A 115 -0.52 -12.92 6.27
C LEU A 115 0.48 -13.45 7.32
N TYR A 116 1.08 -12.55 8.09
CA TYR A 116 2.00 -12.92 9.17
C TYR A 116 1.30 -13.69 10.30
N LYS A 117 0.07 -13.33 10.66
CA LYS A 117 -0.72 -14.07 11.65
C LYS A 117 -1.03 -15.51 11.20
N ASP A 118 -1.29 -15.68 9.91
CA ASP A 118 -1.68 -17.00 9.36
C ASP A 118 -0.48 -17.90 9.07
N TYR A 119 0.69 -17.34 8.74
CA TYR A 119 1.84 -18.08 8.21
C TYR A 119 3.17 -17.80 8.93
N GLY A 120 3.22 -16.97 9.97
CA GLY A 120 4.47 -16.56 10.61
C GLY A 120 5.27 -17.69 11.26
N ASP A 121 4.64 -18.80 11.57
CA ASP A 121 5.29 -20.06 12.04
C ASP A 121 5.92 -20.85 10.87
N LYS A 122 5.39 -20.75 9.66
CA LYS A 122 5.75 -21.53 8.47
C LYS A 122 6.65 -20.79 7.50
N VAL A 123 6.58 -19.46 7.50
CA VAL A 123 7.28 -18.58 6.57
C VAL A 123 8.21 -17.64 7.35
N ASN A 124 9.41 -17.41 6.86
CA ASN A 124 10.27 -16.36 7.37
C ASN A 124 9.80 -15.00 6.84
N PHE A 125 9.40 -14.09 7.72
CA PHE A 125 9.02 -12.74 7.33
C PHE A 125 10.17 -11.78 7.63
N LEU A 126 10.58 -11.01 6.64
CA LEU A 126 11.61 -9.96 6.72
C LEU A 126 11.02 -8.65 6.21
N LEU A 127 10.47 -7.83 7.10
CA LEU A 127 10.05 -6.47 6.76
C LEU A 127 11.23 -5.53 6.97
N LEU A 128 11.91 -5.19 5.87
CA LEU A 128 13.18 -4.48 5.87
C LEU A 128 12.99 -2.97 5.68
N THR A 129 13.63 -2.18 6.51
CA THR A 129 13.68 -0.72 6.39
C THR A 129 15.06 -0.19 6.74
N GLN A 130 15.44 0.94 6.13
CA GLN A 130 16.70 1.64 6.39
C GLN A 130 16.49 2.91 7.26
N GLU A 131 15.29 3.08 7.80
CA GLU A 131 14.98 4.23 8.66
C GLU A 131 15.58 4.08 10.06
N VAL A 132 15.62 5.19 10.81
CA VAL A 132 16.06 5.17 12.20
C VAL A 132 15.09 4.34 13.06
N PRO A 133 15.56 3.38 13.88
CA PRO A 133 14.73 2.46 14.66
C PRO A 133 13.66 3.16 15.50
N ASP A 134 13.99 4.23 16.22
CA ASP A 134 13.05 4.98 17.07
C ASP A 134 11.84 5.53 16.30
N LYS A 135 12.04 5.94 15.03
CA LYS A 135 10.97 6.45 14.18
C LYS A 135 10.03 5.32 13.79
N VAL A 136 10.59 4.19 13.41
CA VAL A 136 9.84 2.99 13.01
C VAL A 136 9.07 2.44 14.19
N GLU A 137 9.68 2.34 15.36
CA GLU A 137 9.04 1.85 16.59
C GLU A 137 7.84 2.71 16.97
N ARG A 138 7.98 4.05 16.97
CA ARG A 138 6.86 4.96 17.24
C ARG A 138 5.71 4.77 16.25
N PHE A 139 6.01 4.57 14.96
CA PHE A 139 5.02 4.33 13.93
C PHE A 139 4.27 3.01 14.16
N VAL A 140 4.99 1.92 14.38
CA VAL A 140 4.46 0.57 14.59
C VAL A 140 3.55 0.55 15.82
N ARG A 141 4.02 1.10 16.95
CA ARG A 141 3.24 1.21 18.20
C ARG A 141 1.97 2.03 18.02
N LYS A 142 2.07 3.19 17.35
CA LYS A 142 0.90 4.06 17.08
C LYS A 142 -0.17 3.36 16.23
N LYS A 143 0.25 2.47 15.32
CA LYS A 143 -0.65 1.73 14.43
C LYS A 143 -1.12 0.40 14.99
N GLY A 144 -0.50 -0.10 16.05
CA GLY A 144 -0.80 -1.40 16.66
C GLY A 144 -0.36 -2.58 15.79
N TYR A 145 0.73 -2.44 15.03
CA TYR A 145 1.27 -3.53 14.22
C TYR A 145 2.16 -4.45 15.07
N GLU A 146 2.01 -5.76 14.84
CA GLU A 146 2.80 -6.84 15.44
C GLU A 146 3.58 -7.58 14.34
N LEU A 147 4.39 -6.82 13.61
CA LEU A 147 5.13 -7.30 12.44
C LEU A 147 6.61 -7.48 12.76
N PRO A 148 7.28 -8.49 12.20
CA PRO A 148 8.71 -8.71 12.34
C PRO A 148 9.50 -7.74 11.46
N ILE A 149 9.81 -6.57 12.02
CA ILE A 149 10.52 -5.49 11.33
C ILE A 149 11.99 -5.57 11.66
N TYR A 150 12.81 -5.41 10.62
CA TYR A 150 14.24 -5.54 10.71
C TYR A 150 14.99 -4.44 9.98
N PHE A 151 16.24 -4.22 10.44
CA PHE A 151 17.21 -3.30 9.88
C PHE A 151 18.39 -4.10 9.33
N PRO A 152 18.64 -4.05 8.01
CA PRO A 152 19.74 -4.77 7.39
C PRO A 152 21.10 -4.42 8.03
N GLN A 153 21.90 -5.44 8.35
CA GLN A 153 23.26 -5.30 8.87
C GLN A 153 24.33 -5.76 7.87
N MET A 154 23.90 -6.09 6.66
CA MET A 154 24.77 -6.49 5.56
C MET A 154 24.25 -5.87 4.25
N GLN A 155 25.11 -5.88 3.24
CA GLN A 155 24.65 -5.52 1.90
C GLN A 155 23.72 -6.59 1.36
N THR A 156 22.54 -6.18 0.91
CA THR A 156 21.58 -7.08 0.27
C THR A 156 22.20 -7.68 -1.00
N PRO A 157 22.04 -8.99 -1.25
CA PRO A 157 22.47 -9.63 -2.50
C PRO A 157 21.91 -8.90 -3.72
N ALA A 158 22.69 -8.77 -4.78
CA ALA A 158 22.35 -7.95 -5.95
C ALA A 158 20.99 -8.31 -6.56
N ILE A 159 20.63 -9.58 -6.58
CA ILE A 159 19.35 -10.10 -7.07
C ILE A 159 18.13 -9.62 -6.25
N LEU A 160 18.33 -9.25 -4.98
CA LEU A 160 17.29 -8.73 -4.08
C LEU A 160 17.44 -7.24 -3.81
N GLN A 161 18.35 -6.55 -4.52
CA GLN A 161 18.50 -5.10 -4.42
C GLN A 161 17.40 -4.40 -5.20
N GLU A 162 16.68 -3.51 -4.50
CA GLU A 162 15.62 -2.72 -5.10
C GLU A 162 15.91 -1.22 -5.04
N ASN A 163 15.56 -0.53 -6.12
CA ASN A 163 15.67 0.94 -6.22
C ASN A 163 14.36 1.66 -5.89
N SER A 164 13.31 0.91 -5.57
CA SER A 164 11.96 1.45 -5.29
C SER A 164 11.28 0.71 -4.14
N ILE A 165 10.34 1.37 -3.49
CA ILE A 165 9.46 0.81 -2.46
C ILE A 165 8.00 1.20 -2.74
N PRO A 166 7.02 0.32 -2.44
CA PRO A 166 7.19 -1.02 -1.86
C PRO A 166 7.69 -2.02 -2.88
N THR A 167 8.53 -2.96 -2.45
CA THR A 167 8.90 -4.13 -3.22
C THR A 167 8.84 -5.36 -2.33
N ASN A 168 8.18 -6.39 -2.82
CA ASN A 168 7.95 -7.63 -2.09
C ASN A 168 8.52 -8.81 -2.89
N TYR A 169 9.26 -9.69 -2.21
CA TYR A 169 9.74 -10.95 -2.73
C TYR A 169 9.15 -12.12 -1.96
N VAL A 170 8.80 -13.17 -2.67
CA VAL A 170 8.51 -14.48 -2.10
C VAL A 170 9.54 -15.44 -2.64
N ILE A 171 10.39 -15.93 -1.78
CA ILE A 171 11.49 -16.85 -2.12
C ILE A 171 11.07 -18.21 -1.58
N ASP A 172 11.09 -19.22 -2.42
CA ASP A 172 10.71 -20.56 -2.02
C ASP A 172 11.77 -21.22 -1.12
N ALA A 173 11.53 -22.46 -0.72
CA ALA A 173 12.42 -23.16 0.19
C ALA A 173 13.75 -23.58 -0.47
N GLN A 174 13.84 -23.54 -1.77
CA GLN A 174 14.99 -23.90 -2.58
C GLN A 174 15.69 -22.69 -3.19
N GLY A 175 15.06 -21.51 -3.24
CA GLY A 175 15.58 -20.24 -3.75
C GLY A 175 14.93 -19.74 -5.02
#